data_9e4a4132318098f09b29026bb36f2cc5
#
_entry.id   9e4a4132318098f09b29026bb36f2cc5
#
_cell.length_a   1.000
_cell.length_b   1.000
_cell.length_c   1.000
_cell.angle_alpha   90.00
_cell.angle_beta   90.00
_cell.angle_gamma   90.00
#
_symmetry.space_group_name_H-M   'P 1'
#
loop_
_entity.id
_entity.type
_entity.pdbx_description
1 polymer ?
#
loop_
_entity_poly.entity_id
_entity_poly.type
_entity_poly.pdbx_seq_one_letter_code
_entity_poly.pdbx_strand_id
1 'polypeptide(L)'
;MTRSDLPGLTDLHAYPYAVHWHGPAGSALAYIDEGPPQARPIVLLHSVPTWGYAFRSVIPWLVQAGLRVLVPDLLGCGRSDKPPEPAAHGLGAQLNSLSQWMQDLGLHNTTLYGQGLGGLLAFRLAILQSERVERLAL
;
A
#
# COMPACT_ATOMS: atom_id res chain seq x y z
N MET A 1 14.65 -10.37 15.37
CA MET A 1 14.62 -9.14 14.56
C MET A 1 13.22 -8.58 14.63
N THR A 2 13.04 -7.45 15.26
CA THR A 2 11.74 -6.79 15.30
C THR A 2 11.48 -6.06 13.99
N ARG A 3 10.21 -5.78 13.67
CA ARG A 3 9.82 -5.03 12.46
C ARG A 3 10.48 -3.66 12.36
N SER A 4 10.88 -3.07 13.50
CA SER A 4 11.61 -1.80 13.58
C SER A 4 13.10 -1.89 13.22
N ASP A 5 13.66 -3.11 13.14
CA ASP A 5 15.11 -3.32 13.05
C ASP A 5 15.59 -3.65 11.63
N LEU A 6 14.79 -3.33 10.60
CA LEU A 6 15.19 -3.55 9.20
C LEU A 6 16.29 -2.55 8.82
N PRO A 7 17.55 -3.00 8.64
CA PRO A 7 18.65 -2.11 8.28
C PRO A 7 18.35 -1.35 6.99
N GLY A 8 18.61 -0.03 6.99
CA GLY A 8 18.44 0.82 5.82
C GLY A 8 17.02 1.23 5.46
N LEU A 9 16.01 0.85 6.28
CA LEU A 9 14.62 1.26 6.06
C LEU A 9 14.12 2.30 7.09
N THR A 10 15.02 2.77 7.95
CA THR A 10 14.82 3.89 8.87
C THR A 10 15.56 5.12 8.36
N ASP A 11 15.10 6.31 8.70
CA ASP A 11 15.74 7.61 8.36
C ASP A 11 15.98 7.82 6.86
N LEU A 12 15.02 7.40 6.05
CA LEU A 12 15.08 7.52 4.60
C LEU A 12 14.91 8.98 4.17
N HIS A 13 15.75 9.41 3.24
CA HIS A 13 15.65 10.74 2.65
C HIS A 13 14.26 10.98 2.03
N ALA A 14 13.61 12.08 2.42
CA ALA A 14 12.30 12.49 1.93
C ALA A 14 11.16 11.45 2.15
N TYR A 15 11.28 10.58 3.17
CA TYR A 15 10.27 9.59 3.50
C TYR A 15 10.03 9.51 5.04
N PRO A 16 9.67 10.63 5.68
CA PRO A 16 9.54 10.72 7.14
C PRO A 16 8.16 10.25 7.64
N TYR A 17 7.59 9.23 7.03
CA TYR A 17 6.22 8.80 7.31
C TYR A 17 6.19 7.71 8.37
N ALA A 18 5.22 7.80 9.28
CA ALA A 18 4.93 6.76 10.25
C ALA A 18 4.47 5.49 9.53
N VAL A 19 4.98 4.35 9.98
CA VAL A 19 4.60 3.04 9.45
C VAL A 19 3.45 2.47 10.27
N HIS A 20 2.39 2.07 9.59
CA HIS A 20 1.30 1.30 10.14
C HIS A 20 1.42 -0.17 9.67
N TRP A 21 0.78 -1.06 10.39
CA TRP A 21 0.83 -2.49 10.11
C TRP A 21 -0.58 -3.07 10.08
N HIS A 22 -0.86 -3.94 9.12
CA HIS A 22 -2.13 -4.63 9.00
C HIS A 22 -1.91 -6.11 8.71
N GLY A 23 -2.59 -6.96 9.46
CA GLY A 23 -2.51 -8.41 9.34
C GLY A 23 -1.63 -9.07 10.40
N PRO A 24 -1.61 -10.41 10.44
CA PRO A 24 -0.88 -11.17 11.45
C PRO A 24 0.64 -11.06 11.25
N ALA A 25 1.37 -11.27 12.35
CA ALA A 25 2.82 -11.31 12.33
C ALA A 25 3.31 -12.40 11.34
N GLY A 26 4.30 -12.05 10.53
CA GLY A 26 4.85 -12.91 9.48
C GLY A 26 4.22 -12.72 8.10
N SER A 27 3.04 -12.10 8.02
CA SER A 27 2.36 -11.79 6.75
C SER A 27 1.64 -10.43 6.76
N ALA A 28 2.10 -9.50 7.60
CA ALA A 28 1.50 -8.18 7.69
C ALA A 28 2.00 -7.24 6.58
N LEU A 29 1.07 -6.42 6.09
CA LEU A 29 1.38 -5.28 5.23
C LEU A 29 1.85 -4.11 6.08
N ALA A 30 2.98 -3.52 5.72
CA ALA A 30 3.36 -2.19 6.16
C ALA A 30 2.75 -1.16 5.22
N TYR A 31 2.27 -0.05 5.75
CA TYR A 31 1.73 1.03 4.92
C TYR A 31 1.90 2.39 5.61
N ILE A 32 1.88 3.43 4.80
CA ILE A 32 1.72 4.79 5.29
C ILE A 32 0.30 5.27 5.03
N ASP A 33 -0.16 6.22 5.86
CA ASP A 33 -1.49 6.81 5.81
C ASP A 33 -1.37 8.29 6.17
N GLU A 34 -1.32 9.13 5.15
CA GLU A 34 -1.03 10.55 5.26
C GLU A 34 -2.20 11.39 4.77
N GLY A 35 -2.32 12.59 5.35
CA GLY A 35 -3.41 13.51 5.05
C GLY A 35 -4.62 13.36 5.98
N PRO A 36 -5.68 14.15 5.77
CA PRO A 36 -6.84 14.12 6.65
C PRO A 36 -7.57 12.78 6.59
N PRO A 37 -7.90 12.14 7.73
CA PRO A 37 -8.54 10.81 7.74
C PRO A 37 -9.89 10.75 7.03
N GLN A 38 -10.60 11.87 6.97
CA GLN A 38 -11.92 11.99 6.34
C GLN A 38 -11.85 12.42 4.88
N ALA A 39 -10.64 12.71 4.37
CA ALA A 39 -10.45 13.08 2.97
C ALA A 39 -10.64 11.88 2.05
N ARG A 40 -10.91 12.15 0.77
CA ARG A 40 -11.02 11.11 -0.26
C ARG A 40 -9.72 10.32 -0.35
N PRO A 41 -9.76 8.98 -0.22
CA PRO A 41 -8.55 8.18 -0.24
C PRO A 41 -8.03 7.95 -1.65
N ILE A 42 -6.71 7.99 -1.79
CA ILE A 42 -5.96 7.45 -2.93
C ILE A 42 -4.97 6.40 -2.43
N VAL A 43 -5.00 5.22 -3.04
CA VAL A 43 -4.09 4.13 -2.78
C VAL A 43 -3.07 4.05 -3.91
N LEU A 44 -1.78 4.09 -3.56
CA LEU A 44 -0.67 4.01 -4.50
C LEU A 44 -0.02 2.63 -4.42
N LEU A 45 -0.14 1.83 -5.49
CA LEU A 45 0.40 0.48 -5.57
C LEU A 45 1.65 0.45 -6.44
N HIS A 46 2.78 0.11 -5.82
CA HIS A 46 4.08 0.09 -6.45
C HIS A 46 4.30 -1.13 -7.34
N SER A 47 5.30 -1.05 -8.21
CA SER A 47 5.82 -2.15 -9.01
C SER A 47 6.82 -3.00 -8.21
N VAL A 48 7.09 -4.22 -8.67
CA VAL A 48 8.17 -5.07 -8.15
C VAL A 48 9.39 -4.88 -9.05
N PRO A 49 10.61 -4.75 -8.50
CA PRO A 49 11.03 -4.94 -7.10
C PRO A 49 11.02 -3.68 -6.22
N THR A 50 10.34 -2.61 -6.61
CA THR A 50 10.25 -1.38 -5.83
C THR A 50 9.36 -1.54 -4.58
N TRP A 51 9.10 -0.47 -3.88
CA TRP A 51 8.22 -0.40 -2.73
C TRP A 51 7.68 1.03 -2.56
N GLY A 52 6.91 1.31 -1.55
CA GLY A 52 6.24 2.61 -1.35
C GLY A 52 7.15 3.83 -1.43
N TYR A 53 8.44 3.68 -1.16
CA TYR A 53 9.44 4.75 -1.30
C TYR A 53 9.49 5.33 -2.72
N ALA A 54 9.08 4.59 -3.74
CA ALA A 54 8.99 5.08 -5.11
C ALA A 54 8.07 6.31 -5.25
N PHE A 55 7.09 6.44 -4.36
CA PHE A 55 6.11 7.53 -4.38
C PHE A 55 6.50 8.73 -3.51
N ARG A 56 7.68 8.76 -2.88
CA ARG A 56 8.09 9.81 -1.94
C ARG A 56 7.94 11.23 -2.45
N SER A 57 8.15 11.43 -3.75
CA SER A 57 8.06 12.75 -4.37
C SER A 57 6.62 13.19 -4.67
N VAL A 58 5.69 12.25 -4.85
CA VAL A 58 4.31 12.57 -5.19
C VAL A 58 3.40 12.67 -3.97
N ILE A 59 3.71 11.96 -2.90
CA ILE A 59 2.91 11.94 -1.67
C ILE A 59 2.61 13.36 -1.14
N PRO A 60 3.61 14.26 -0.97
CA PRO A 60 3.35 15.60 -0.45
C PRO A 60 2.38 16.41 -1.32
N TRP A 61 2.45 16.26 -2.64
CA TRP A 61 1.56 16.96 -3.56
C TRP A 61 0.11 16.49 -3.45
N LEU A 62 -0.09 15.18 -3.29
CA LEU A 62 -1.42 14.59 -3.11
C LEU A 62 -2.03 15.00 -1.78
N VAL A 63 -1.24 15.00 -0.70
CA VAL A 63 -1.68 15.46 0.62
C VAL A 63 -2.03 16.96 0.56
N GLN A 64 -1.20 17.77 -0.07
CA GLN A 64 -1.45 19.20 -0.26
C GLN A 64 -2.71 19.45 -1.09
N ALA A 65 -3.04 18.56 -2.03
CA ALA A 65 -4.27 18.61 -2.80
C ALA A 65 -5.52 18.20 -2.00
N GLY A 66 -5.38 17.88 -0.73
CA GLY A 66 -6.48 17.53 0.18
C GLY A 66 -6.89 16.06 0.15
N LEU A 67 -6.03 15.17 -0.32
CA LEU A 67 -6.30 13.74 -0.36
C LEU A 67 -5.74 13.03 0.87
N ARG A 68 -6.37 11.91 1.24
CA ARG A 68 -5.79 10.91 2.14
C ARG A 68 -4.99 9.92 1.32
N VAL A 69 -3.69 9.86 1.54
CA VAL A 69 -2.75 9.08 0.73
C VAL A 69 -2.32 7.83 1.48
N LEU A 70 -2.65 6.67 0.92
CA LEU A 70 -2.31 5.38 1.49
C LEU A 70 -1.34 4.64 0.55
N VAL A 71 -0.21 4.21 1.09
CA VAL A 71 0.83 3.54 0.31
C VAL A 71 1.23 2.24 1.01
N PRO A 72 0.60 1.11 0.67
CA PRO A 72 1.01 -0.17 1.18
C PRO A 72 2.24 -0.68 0.44
N ASP A 73 3.15 -1.31 1.18
CA ASP A 73 4.20 -2.15 0.61
C ASP A 73 3.62 -3.55 0.38
N LEU A 74 3.77 -4.08 -0.83
CA LEU A 74 3.33 -5.45 -1.13
C LEU A 74 4.08 -6.46 -0.24
N LEU A 75 3.43 -7.57 0.07
CA LEU A 75 4.10 -8.66 0.82
C LEU A 75 5.40 -9.07 0.10
N GLY A 76 6.46 -9.21 0.87
CA GLY A 76 7.79 -9.48 0.35
C GLY A 76 8.60 -8.23 -0.05
N CYS A 77 7.98 -7.05 -0.10
CA CYS A 77 8.62 -5.80 -0.51
C CYS A 77 8.74 -4.82 0.66
N GLY A 78 9.71 -3.89 0.54
CA GLY A 78 9.87 -2.77 1.44
C GLY A 78 9.86 -3.16 2.91
N ARG A 79 8.97 -2.54 3.67
CA ARG A 79 8.82 -2.74 5.11
C ARG A 79 7.83 -3.87 5.46
N SER A 80 7.03 -4.36 4.50
CA SER A 80 6.10 -5.47 4.73
C SER A 80 6.82 -6.76 5.09
N ASP A 81 6.12 -7.65 5.79
CA ASP A 81 6.66 -8.97 6.13
C ASP A 81 7.04 -9.75 4.86
N LYS A 82 7.99 -10.65 5.02
CA LYS A 82 8.55 -11.48 3.94
C LYS A 82 8.32 -12.96 4.24
N PRO A 83 7.07 -13.45 4.03
CA PRO A 83 6.76 -14.85 4.26
C PRO A 83 7.71 -15.75 3.48
N PRO A 84 8.19 -16.85 4.06
CA PRO A 84 9.13 -17.75 3.38
C PRO A 84 8.46 -18.58 2.27
N GLU A 85 7.14 -18.76 2.34
CA GLU A 85 6.40 -19.58 1.38
C GLU A 85 6.24 -18.84 0.05
N PRO A 86 6.68 -19.40 -1.09
CA PRO A 86 6.53 -18.75 -2.40
C PRO A 86 5.09 -18.39 -2.75
N ALA A 87 4.12 -19.20 -2.35
CA ALA A 87 2.70 -18.95 -2.60
C ALA A 87 2.19 -17.65 -1.94
N ALA A 88 2.80 -17.22 -0.84
CA ALA A 88 2.44 -15.98 -0.16
C ALA A 88 2.78 -14.71 -0.97
N HIS A 89 3.63 -14.82 -1.98
CA HIS A 89 4.01 -13.72 -2.88
C HIS A 89 3.22 -13.74 -4.21
N GLY A 90 2.36 -14.75 -4.40
CA GLY A 90 1.54 -14.87 -5.60
C GLY A 90 0.47 -13.80 -5.71
N LEU A 91 -0.04 -13.59 -6.93
CA LEU A 91 -1.06 -12.59 -7.22
C LEU A 91 -2.29 -12.71 -6.32
N GLY A 92 -2.78 -13.95 -6.08
CA GLY A 92 -3.93 -14.20 -5.23
C GLY A 92 -3.71 -13.79 -3.78
N ALA A 93 -2.54 -14.10 -3.22
CA ALA A 93 -2.19 -13.72 -1.85
C ALA A 93 -2.08 -12.20 -1.69
N GLN A 94 -1.46 -11.52 -2.65
CA GLN A 94 -1.39 -10.05 -2.68
C GLN A 94 -2.78 -9.42 -2.75
N LEU A 95 -3.64 -9.92 -3.64
CA LEU A 95 -5.02 -9.44 -3.78
C LEU A 95 -5.83 -9.64 -2.49
N ASN A 96 -5.75 -10.81 -1.88
CA ASN A 96 -6.45 -11.09 -0.63
C ASN A 96 -6.00 -10.16 0.50
N SER A 97 -4.69 -9.98 0.63
CA SER A 97 -4.11 -9.10 1.66
C SER A 97 -4.55 -7.64 1.48
N LEU A 98 -4.46 -7.12 0.26
CA LEU A 98 -4.89 -5.76 -0.06
C LEU A 98 -6.41 -5.57 0.07
N SER A 99 -7.20 -6.55 -0.37
CA SER A 99 -8.66 -6.52 -0.22
C SER A 99 -9.08 -6.43 1.24
N GLN A 100 -8.51 -7.27 2.08
CA GLN A 100 -8.81 -7.28 3.51
C GLN A 100 -8.36 -5.98 4.16
N TRP A 101 -7.18 -5.48 3.82
CA TRP A 101 -6.66 -4.21 4.29
C TRP A 101 -7.60 -3.04 3.94
N MET A 102 -8.10 -2.97 2.70
CA MET A 102 -9.04 -1.93 2.28
C MET A 102 -10.37 -2.01 3.05
N GLN A 103 -10.86 -3.22 3.28
CA GLN A 103 -12.10 -3.45 4.02
C GLN A 103 -11.96 -3.04 5.49
N ASP A 104 -10.90 -3.47 6.15
CA ASP A 104 -10.67 -3.21 7.58
C ASP A 104 -10.40 -1.72 7.85
N LEU A 105 -9.79 -0.99 6.90
CA LEU A 105 -9.66 0.46 6.96
C LEU A 105 -10.95 1.20 6.59
N GLY A 106 -11.99 0.51 6.14
CA GLY A 106 -13.26 1.12 5.76
C GLY A 106 -13.15 2.07 4.57
N LEU A 107 -12.25 1.80 3.63
CA LEU A 107 -12.03 2.69 2.48
C LEU A 107 -13.24 2.68 1.55
N HIS A 108 -13.70 3.89 1.18
CA HIS A 108 -14.78 4.12 0.23
C HIS A 108 -14.43 5.28 -0.70
N ASN A 109 -15.06 5.35 -1.87
CA ASN A 109 -14.81 6.37 -2.88
C ASN A 109 -13.31 6.49 -3.22
N THR A 110 -12.65 5.36 -3.25
CA THR A 110 -11.20 5.25 -3.36
C THR A 110 -10.73 5.40 -4.80
N THR A 111 -9.69 6.19 -5.01
CA THR A 111 -8.91 6.16 -6.24
C THR A 111 -7.78 5.15 -6.06
N LEU A 112 -7.66 4.20 -6.98
CA LEU A 112 -6.50 3.31 -7.07
C LEU A 112 -5.56 3.79 -8.16
N TYR A 113 -4.29 3.92 -7.83
CA TYR A 113 -3.22 4.14 -8.80
C TYR A 113 -2.22 2.99 -8.71
N GLY A 114 -1.77 2.48 -9.84
CA GLY A 114 -0.80 1.40 -9.84
C GLY A 114 0.18 1.42 -11.01
N GLN A 115 1.38 0.92 -10.76
CA GLN A 115 2.45 0.77 -11.75
C GLN A 115 2.88 -0.69 -11.86
N GLY A 116 3.08 -1.20 -13.08
CA GLY A 116 3.53 -2.57 -13.30
C GLY A 116 2.63 -3.59 -12.59
N LEU A 117 3.19 -4.43 -11.70
CA LEU A 117 2.38 -5.37 -10.90
C LEU A 117 1.34 -4.64 -10.06
N GLY A 118 1.69 -3.48 -9.50
CA GLY A 118 0.73 -2.64 -8.78
C GLY A 118 -0.44 -2.20 -9.64
N GLY A 119 -0.22 -1.96 -10.93
CA GLY A 119 -1.29 -1.66 -11.89
C GLY A 119 -2.22 -2.85 -12.12
N LEU A 120 -1.68 -4.04 -12.26
CA LEU A 120 -2.48 -5.27 -12.36
C LEU A 120 -3.31 -5.51 -11.10
N LEU A 121 -2.71 -5.30 -9.93
CA LEU A 121 -3.40 -5.41 -8.64
C LEU A 121 -4.50 -4.36 -8.51
N ALA A 122 -4.22 -3.10 -8.87
CA ALA A 122 -5.21 -2.03 -8.86
C ALA A 122 -6.42 -2.36 -9.76
N PHE A 123 -6.17 -2.85 -10.96
CA PHE A 123 -7.23 -3.26 -11.89
C PHE A 123 -8.09 -4.38 -11.30
N ARG A 124 -7.45 -5.42 -10.75
CA ARG A 124 -8.17 -6.54 -10.11
C ARG A 124 -8.97 -6.10 -8.88
N LEU A 125 -8.38 -5.25 -8.05
CA LEU A 125 -9.06 -4.70 -6.86
C LEU A 125 -10.27 -3.84 -7.25
N ALA A 126 -10.17 -3.06 -8.32
CA ALA A 126 -11.30 -2.26 -8.81
C ALA A 126 -12.51 -3.13 -9.22
N ILE A 127 -12.26 -4.35 -9.68
CA ILE A 127 -13.32 -5.32 -9.97
C ILE A 127 -13.83 -5.98 -8.69
N LEU A 128 -12.92 -6.47 -7.83
CA LEU A 128 -13.25 -7.22 -6.62
C LEU A 128 -13.90 -6.35 -5.54
N GLN A 129 -13.56 -5.07 -5.50
CA GLN A 129 -13.99 -4.08 -4.50
C GLN A 129 -14.74 -2.92 -5.18
N SER A 130 -15.58 -3.23 -6.17
CA SER A 130 -16.24 -2.20 -7.00
C SER A 130 -17.09 -1.22 -6.19
N GLU A 131 -17.62 -1.63 -5.05
CA GLU A 131 -18.36 -0.76 -4.12
C GLU A 131 -17.45 0.22 -3.35
N ARG A 132 -16.14 -0.01 -3.32
CA ARG A 132 -15.14 0.81 -2.61
C ARG A 132 -14.28 1.66 -3.53
N VAL A 133 -14.18 1.27 -4.80
CA VAL A 133 -13.32 1.91 -5.79
C VAL A 133 -14.13 2.79 -6.71
N GLU A 134 -13.83 4.09 -6.75
CA GLU A 134 -14.49 5.06 -7.62
C GLU A 134 -13.70 5.31 -8.90
N ARG A 135 -12.36 5.32 -8.80
CA ARG A 135 -11.47 5.66 -9.91
C ARG A 135 -10.26 4.73 -9.97
N LEU A 136 -9.80 4.52 -11.18
CA LEU A 136 -8.60 3.72 -11.47
C LEU A 136 -7.69 4.51 -12.40
N ALA A 137 -6.40 4.60 -12.04
CA ALA A 137 -5.32 5.17 -12.87
C ALA A 137 -4.16 4.18 -12.95
N LEU A 138 -3.63 3.98 -14.15
CA LEU A 138 -2.57 3.01 -14.44
C LEU A 138 -1.42 3.68 -15.20
#